data_347beb87e0f17a44628fb061b925a78a
#
_entry.id   347beb87e0f17a44628fb061b925a78a
#
_cell.length_a   1.000
_cell.length_b   1.000
_cell.length_c   1.000
_cell.angle_alpha   90.00
_cell.angle_beta   90.00
_cell.angle_gamma   90.00
#
_symmetry.space_group_name_H-M   'P 1'
#
loop_
_entity.id
_entity.type
_entity.pdbx_description
1 polymer ?
#
loop_
_entity_poly.entity_id
_entity_poly.type
_entity_poly.pdbx_seq_one_letter_code
_entity_poly.pdbx_strand_id
1 'polypeptide(L)'
;QFVTPARLADSEYAKRWLAVPFKGKSIAEDRPEYATTRGERVRSKSEVIIADTLLRMGIPYRYEFPLKLKLPHEKSATFFPDFTCLNLRTREEILWEHFGMMDDSDYVRKAMDKLDIYERNGIFPGKRLIISRETTEKPLNVKTIQKLAEEYLR
;
A
#
# COMPACT_ATOMS: atom_id res chain seq x y z
N GLN A 1 11.81 36.20 -22.86
CA GLN A 1 11.80 34.76 -23.11
C GLN A 1 11.29 34.02 -21.88
N PHE A 2 10.22 33.26 -22.05
CA PHE A 2 9.59 32.51 -20.96
C PHE A 2 10.16 31.11 -20.90
N VAL A 3 10.59 30.71 -19.71
CA VAL A 3 11.00 29.33 -19.46
C VAL A 3 9.88 28.66 -18.64
N THR A 4 9.20 27.71 -19.24
CA THR A 4 8.24 26.90 -18.50
C THR A 4 9.01 25.92 -17.64
N PRO A 5 8.73 25.83 -16.30
CA PRO A 5 9.39 24.84 -15.47
C PRO A 5 9.13 23.45 -16.04
N ALA A 6 10.20 22.74 -16.34
CA ALA A 6 10.07 21.37 -16.81
C ALA A 6 9.57 20.48 -15.67
N ARG A 7 8.62 19.59 -15.97
CA ARG A 7 8.22 18.54 -15.05
C ARG A 7 9.41 17.62 -14.80
N LEU A 8 9.66 17.25 -13.54
CA LEU A 8 10.68 16.26 -13.22
C LEU A 8 10.42 14.97 -13.99
N ALA A 9 11.48 14.38 -14.52
CA ALA A 9 11.40 13.05 -15.13
C ALA A 9 10.88 12.05 -14.09
N ASP A 10 10.14 11.05 -14.54
CA ASP A 10 9.53 10.05 -13.68
C ASP A 10 10.57 9.35 -12.79
N SER A 11 11.73 9.01 -13.34
CA SER A 11 12.81 8.37 -12.58
C SER A 11 13.33 9.25 -11.44
N GLU A 12 13.50 10.55 -11.68
CA GLU A 12 13.96 11.48 -10.65
C GLU A 12 12.89 11.72 -9.60
N TYR A 13 11.65 11.84 -10.02
CA TYR A 13 10.52 11.97 -9.10
C TYR A 13 10.40 10.75 -8.19
N ALA A 14 10.45 9.55 -8.77
CA ALA A 14 10.40 8.30 -8.02
C ALA A 14 11.54 8.21 -7.02
N LYS A 15 12.76 8.58 -7.42
CA LYS A 15 13.93 8.56 -6.56
C LYS A 15 13.76 9.47 -5.35
N ARG A 16 13.28 10.69 -5.56
CA ARG A 16 13.03 11.65 -4.47
C ARG A 16 11.91 11.18 -3.56
N TRP A 17 10.86 10.64 -4.15
CA TRP A 17 9.73 10.10 -3.39
C TRP A 17 10.16 8.93 -2.49
N LEU A 18 10.96 8.00 -3.04
CA LEU A 18 11.47 6.85 -2.27
C LEU A 18 12.50 7.23 -1.21
N ALA A 19 13.17 8.36 -1.36
CA ALA A 19 14.19 8.81 -0.42
C ALA A 19 13.63 9.48 0.84
N VAL A 20 12.34 9.77 0.91
CA VAL A 20 11.71 10.36 2.09
C VAL A 20 11.84 9.41 3.28
N PRO A 21 12.51 9.82 4.36
CA PRO A 21 12.67 8.94 5.52
C PRO A 21 11.37 8.81 6.29
N PHE A 22 11.12 7.63 6.82
CA PHE A 22 9.97 7.38 7.68
C PHE A 22 10.26 6.21 8.62
N LYS A 23 9.48 6.15 9.70
CA LYS A 23 9.52 5.03 10.63
C LYS A 23 8.23 4.23 10.49
N GLY A 24 8.35 3.01 9.99
CA GLY A 24 7.24 2.09 9.88
C GLY A 24 6.87 1.47 11.24
N LYS A 25 5.84 0.65 11.22
CA LYS A 25 5.39 -0.09 12.39
C LYS A 25 6.40 -1.20 12.73
N SER A 26 6.73 -1.33 14.03
CA SER A 26 7.66 -2.35 14.49
C SER A 26 7.16 -3.76 14.22
N ILE A 27 8.07 -4.65 13.83
CA ILE A 27 7.79 -6.09 13.70
C ILE A 27 8.46 -6.79 14.89
N ALA A 28 7.70 -7.62 15.60
CA ALA A 28 8.24 -8.39 16.72
C ALA A 28 9.35 -9.35 16.27
N GLU A 29 10.40 -9.49 17.09
CA GLU A 29 11.57 -10.31 16.74
C GLU A 29 11.24 -11.79 16.55
N ASP A 30 10.24 -12.29 17.26
CA ASP A 30 9.79 -13.69 17.21
C ASP A 30 8.90 -14.01 16.00
N ARG A 31 8.56 -13.03 15.18
CA ARG A 31 7.79 -13.24 13.97
C ARG A 31 8.67 -13.84 12.87
N PRO A 32 8.09 -14.71 12.02
CA PRO A 32 8.82 -15.23 10.86
C PRO A 32 9.38 -14.10 10.00
N GLU A 33 10.57 -14.31 9.45
CA GLU A 33 11.18 -13.33 8.55
C GLU A 33 10.76 -13.58 7.12
N TYR A 34 10.11 -12.57 6.52
CA TYR A 34 9.83 -12.51 5.11
C TYR A 34 10.51 -11.28 4.54
N ALA A 35 11.34 -11.45 3.54
CA ALA A 35 12.06 -10.36 2.91
C ALA A 35 11.63 -10.22 1.45
N THR A 36 11.44 -8.98 1.00
CA THR A 36 11.16 -8.68 -0.39
C THR A 36 12.45 -8.65 -1.20
N THR A 37 12.33 -8.68 -2.52
CA THR A 37 13.50 -8.57 -3.42
C THR A 37 14.25 -7.25 -3.19
N ARG A 38 13.54 -6.17 -2.87
CA ARG A 38 14.17 -4.88 -2.58
C ARG A 38 14.89 -4.84 -1.22
N GLY A 39 14.57 -5.77 -0.32
CA GLY A 39 15.28 -5.98 0.95
C GLY A 39 14.52 -5.63 2.21
N GLU A 40 13.31 -5.04 2.13
CA GLU A 40 12.55 -4.78 3.34
C GLU A 40 11.93 -6.06 3.92
N ARG A 41 11.87 -6.10 5.27
CA ARG A 41 11.18 -7.15 5.99
C ARG A 41 9.68 -6.84 6.01
N VAL A 42 8.88 -7.82 5.64
CA VAL A 42 7.42 -7.73 5.64
C VAL A 42 6.80 -8.81 6.53
N ARG A 43 5.49 -8.78 6.72
CA ARG A 43 4.81 -9.63 7.72
C ARG A 43 4.27 -10.94 7.17
N SER A 44 4.17 -11.08 5.85
CA SER A 44 3.57 -12.26 5.24
C SER A 44 4.16 -12.55 3.85
N LYS A 45 3.97 -13.78 3.39
CA LYS A 45 4.33 -14.17 2.02
C LYS A 45 3.54 -13.40 0.98
N SER A 46 2.28 -13.12 1.26
CA SER A 46 1.43 -12.34 0.35
C SER A 46 1.97 -10.94 0.14
N GLU A 47 2.50 -10.32 1.20
CA GLU A 47 3.13 -9.00 1.08
C GLU A 47 4.42 -9.05 0.26
N VAL A 48 5.19 -10.13 0.35
CA VAL A 48 6.36 -10.34 -0.53
C VAL A 48 5.91 -10.36 -1.99
N ILE A 49 4.86 -11.12 -2.29
CA ILE A 49 4.34 -11.25 -3.66
C ILE A 49 3.89 -9.89 -4.21
N ILE A 50 3.17 -9.12 -3.40
CA ILE A 50 2.71 -7.78 -3.80
C ILE A 50 3.91 -6.86 -4.04
N ALA A 51 4.83 -6.77 -3.08
CA ALA A 51 6.01 -5.93 -3.19
C ALA A 51 6.86 -6.27 -4.42
N ASP A 52 7.14 -7.54 -4.62
CA ASP A 52 7.95 -8.00 -5.75
C ASP A 52 7.26 -7.76 -7.10
N THR A 53 5.94 -7.88 -7.13
CA THR A 53 5.16 -7.57 -8.34
C THR A 53 5.24 -6.08 -8.66
N LEU A 54 5.07 -5.21 -7.67
CA LEU A 54 5.20 -3.77 -7.84
C LEU A 54 6.60 -3.40 -8.33
N LEU A 55 7.63 -4.01 -7.76
CA LEU A 55 9.01 -3.77 -8.16
C LEU A 55 9.24 -4.14 -9.64
N ARG A 56 8.78 -5.34 -10.04
CA ARG A 56 8.91 -5.80 -11.43
C ARG A 56 8.18 -4.88 -12.42
N MET A 57 7.06 -4.33 -12.01
CA MET A 57 6.26 -3.43 -12.85
C MET A 57 6.78 -1.99 -12.86
N GLY A 58 7.84 -1.70 -12.11
CA GLY A 58 8.41 -0.36 -12.03
C GLY A 58 7.54 0.63 -11.27
N ILE A 59 6.69 0.15 -10.37
CA ILE A 59 5.80 0.98 -9.57
C ILE A 59 6.47 1.25 -8.22
N PRO A 60 6.80 2.52 -7.91
CA PRO A 60 7.38 2.86 -6.61
C PRO A 60 6.40 2.58 -5.49
N TYR A 61 6.90 2.02 -4.38
CA TYR A 61 6.08 1.76 -3.21
C TYR A 61 6.86 1.99 -1.92
N ARG A 62 6.13 2.31 -0.87
CA ARG A 62 6.62 2.36 0.50
C ARG A 62 5.85 1.33 1.31
N TYR A 63 6.55 0.57 2.14
CA TYR A 63 5.93 -0.43 3.01
C TYR A 63 5.63 0.19 4.37
N GLU A 64 4.37 0.11 4.80
CA GLU A 64 3.91 0.61 6.10
C GLU A 64 4.33 2.06 6.40
N PHE A 65 4.18 2.94 5.41
CA PHE A 65 4.39 4.36 5.59
C PHE A 65 3.28 4.94 6.47
N PRO A 66 3.62 5.70 7.54
CA PRO A 66 2.61 6.19 8.48
C PRO A 66 1.66 7.19 7.84
N LEU A 67 0.37 7.04 8.14
CA LEU A 67 -0.70 7.91 7.66
C LEU A 67 -1.59 8.30 8.83
N LYS A 68 -1.73 9.60 9.07
CA LYS A 68 -2.62 10.11 10.11
C LYS A 68 -4.03 10.22 9.58
N LEU A 69 -4.98 9.57 10.24
CA LEU A 69 -6.39 9.56 9.87
C LEU A 69 -7.26 10.13 10.99
N LYS A 70 -8.34 10.78 10.60
CA LYS A 70 -9.34 11.30 11.54
C LYS A 70 -10.26 10.17 11.97
N LEU A 71 -10.50 10.10 13.27
CA LEU A 71 -11.45 9.18 13.92
C LEU A 71 -12.68 9.94 14.37
N PRO A 72 -13.76 9.24 14.82
CA PRO A 72 -14.91 9.90 15.44
C PRO A 72 -14.51 10.76 16.65
N HIS A 73 -15.34 11.76 16.98
CA HIS A 73 -15.17 12.63 18.14
C HIS A 73 -13.89 13.45 18.13
N GLU A 74 -13.52 13.99 16.96
CA GLU A 74 -12.35 14.86 16.76
C GLU A 74 -11.01 14.26 17.17
N LYS A 75 -10.96 12.92 17.27
CA LYS A 75 -9.73 12.17 17.52
C LYS A 75 -8.98 11.89 16.22
N SER A 76 -7.74 11.50 16.35
CA SER A 76 -6.93 11.03 15.22
C SER A 76 -6.02 9.90 15.68
N ALA A 77 -5.58 9.09 14.72
CA ALA A 77 -4.63 8.00 14.97
C ALA A 77 -3.73 7.82 13.76
N THR A 78 -2.56 7.24 13.99
CA THR A 78 -1.65 6.88 12.92
C THR A 78 -1.93 5.46 12.48
N PHE A 79 -2.16 5.30 11.18
CA PHE A 79 -2.33 4.01 10.52
C PHE A 79 -1.12 3.71 9.68
N PHE A 80 -0.89 2.43 9.40
CA PHE A 80 0.19 1.97 8.55
C PHE A 80 -0.42 1.11 7.44
N PRO A 81 -0.87 1.72 6.33
CA PRO A 81 -1.33 0.94 5.19
C PRO A 81 -0.25 -0.04 4.75
N ASP A 82 -0.62 -1.22 4.29
CA ASP A 82 0.37 -2.21 3.89
C ASP A 82 1.36 -1.62 2.89
N PHE A 83 0.85 -0.93 1.87
CA PHE A 83 1.69 -0.23 0.91
C PHE A 83 1.11 1.14 0.58
N THR A 84 1.98 2.09 0.36
CA THR A 84 1.66 3.36 -0.30
C THR A 84 2.37 3.34 -1.65
N CYS A 85 1.59 3.34 -2.72
CA CYS A 85 2.10 3.21 -4.08
C CYS A 85 2.03 4.55 -4.80
N LEU A 86 2.99 4.79 -5.69
CA LEU A 86 3.02 5.99 -6.50
C LEU A 86 2.64 5.67 -7.95
N ASN A 87 1.57 6.31 -8.43
CA ASN A 87 1.27 6.32 -9.86
C ASN A 87 2.15 7.38 -10.52
N LEU A 88 3.15 6.97 -11.28
CA LEU A 88 4.10 7.90 -11.91
C LEU A 88 3.46 8.80 -12.97
N ARG A 89 2.40 8.33 -13.61
CA ARG A 89 1.70 9.12 -14.63
C ARG A 89 0.95 10.31 -14.02
N THR A 90 0.22 10.07 -12.93
CA THR A 90 -0.61 11.08 -12.26
C THR A 90 0.09 11.75 -11.08
N ARG A 91 1.16 11.15 -10.56
CA ARG A 91 1.88 11.54 -9.33
C ARG A 91 1.03 11.38 -8.08
N GLU A 92 -0.08 10.67 -8.16
CA GLU A 92 -0.95 10.37 -7.02
C GLU A 92 -0.39 9.22 -6.19
N GLU A 93 -0.54 9.34 -4.87
CA GLU A 93 -0.28 8.26 -3.94
C GLU A 93 -1.56 7.46 -3.73
N ILE A 94 -1.46 6.14 -3.90
CA ILE A 94 -2.59 5.22 -3.76
C ILE A 94 -2.22 4.16 -2.74
N LEU A 95 -3.07 3.99 -1.74
CA LEU A 95 -2.87 3.02 -0.67
C LEU A 95 -3.23 1.62 -1.16
N TRP A 96 -2.57 0.62 -0.62
CA TRP A 96 -2.90 -0.79 -0.87
C TRP A 96 -3.02 -1.51 0.47
N GLU A 97 -4.16 -2.15 0.68
CA GLU A 97 -4.41 -3.02 1.80
C GLU A 97 -4.66 -4.44 1.31
N HIS A 98 -3.97 -5.39 1.89
CA HIS A 98 -4.17 -6.81 1.60
C HIS A 98 -4.83 -7.49 2.79
N PHE A 99 -6.03 -8.02 2.60
CA PHE A 99 -6.78 -8.73 3.64
C PHE A 99 -6.56 -10.24 3.48
N GLY A 100 -5.66 -10.79 4.29
CA GLY A 100 -5.15 -12.14 4.16
C GLY A 100 -5.96 -13.24 4.83
N MET A 101 -6.99 -12.90 5.62
CA MET A 101 -7.73 -13.88 6.44
C MET A 101 -9.24 -13.64 6.37
N MET A 102 -9.79 -13.50 5.17
CA MET A 102 -11.19 -13.12 4.99
C MET A 102 -12.19 -14.26 5.26
N ASP A 103 -11.72 -15.43 5.65
CA ASP A 103 -12.53 -16.53 6.19
C ASP A 103 -12.59 -16.54 7.74
N ASP A 104 -11.91 -15.61 8.39
CA ASP A 104 -11.97 -15.39 9.85
C ASP A 104 -12.91 -14.22 10.15
N SER A 105 -13.99 -14.48 10.90
CA SER A 105 -15.03 -13.47 11.17
C SER A 105 -14.52 -12.25 11.95
N ASP A 106 -13.64 -12.45 12.93
CA ASP A 106 -13.07 -11.35 13.70
C ASP A 106 -12.14 -10.49 12.83
N TYR A 107 -11.37 -11.13 11.98
CA TYR A 107 -10.50 -10.43 11.03
C TYR A 107 -11.32 -9.60 10.03
N VAL A 108 -12.41 -10.18 9.50
CA VAL A 108 -13.32 -9.46 8.57
C VAL A 108 -13.91 -8.23 9.25
N ARG A 109 -14.33 -8.35 10.51
CA ARG A 109 -14.87 -7.20 11.25
C ARG A 109 -13.86 -6.08 11.38
N LYS A 110 -12.61 -6.39 11.72
CA LYS A 110 -11.54 -5.41 11.82
C LYS A 110 -11.23 -4.78 10.46
N ALA A 111 -11.26 -5.57 9.39
CA ALA A 111 -11.07 -5.08 8.04
C ALA A 111 -12.18 -4.09 7.66
N MET A 112 -13.44 -4.40 7.96
CA MET A 112 -14.56 -3.51 7.69
C MET A 112 -14.47 -2.22 8.51
N ASP A 113 -14.12 -2.30 9.78
CA ASP A 113 -13.90 -1.12 10.63
C ASP A 113 -12.81 -0.22 10.05
N LYS A 114 -11.74 -0.80 9.55
CA LYS A 114 -10.66 -0.05 8.92
C LYS A 114 -11.14 0.65 7.65
N LEU A 115 -11.93 -0.02 6.83
CA LEU A 115 -12.52 0.57 5.63
C LEU A 115 -13.45 1.74 5.97
N ASP A 116 -14.22 1.63 7.05
CA ASP A 116 -15.08 2.72 7.51
C ASP A 116 -14.26 3.96 7.90
N ILE A 117 -13.10 3.77 8.53
CA ILE A 117 -12.19 4.86 8.87
C ILE A 117 -11.60 5.49 7.61
N TYR A 118 -11.18 4.68 6.64
CA TYR A 118 -10.71 5.20 5.35
C TYR A 118 -11.80 6.03 4.67
N GLU A 119 -13.01 5.51 4.62
CA GLU A 119 -14.16 6.20 4.01
C GLU A 119 -14.42 7.56 4.67
N ARG A 120 -14.35 7.63 5.99
CA ARG A 120 -14.47 8.88 6.75
C ARG A 120 -13.44 9.91 6.31
N ASN A 121 -12.28 9.47 5.83
CA ASN A 121 -11.19 10.33 5.37
C ASN A 121 -11.16 10.51 3.85
N GLY A 122 -12.25 10.16 3.16
CA GLY A 122 -12.35 10.32 1.71
C GLY A 122 -11.55 9.30 0.91
N ILE A 123 -11.19 8.18 1.52
CA ILE A 123 -10.40 7.12 0.90
C ILE A 123 -11.32 5.91 0.69
N PHE A 124 -11.57 5.59 -0.57
CA PHE A 124 -12.54 4.55 -0.95
C PHE A 124 -11.86 3.49 -1.81
N PRO A 125 -12.33 2.23 -1.75
CA PRO A 125 -11.89 1.22 -2.70
C PRO A 125 -12.09 1.71 -4.13
N GLY A 126 -11.04 1.61 -4.95
CA GLY A 126 -11.06 2.13 -6.31
C GLY A 126 -10.73 3.62 -6.43
N LYS A 127 -10.72 4.34 -5.32
CA LYS A 127 -10.33 5.74 -5.27
C LYS A 127 -9.37 5.96 -4.13
N ARG A 128 -8.10 6.08 -4.43
CA ARG A 128 -6.98 6.20 -3.49
C ARG A 128 -6.70 4.93 -2.68
N LEU A 129 -7.46 3.86 -2.87
CA LEU A 129 -7.29 2.62 -2.13
C LEU A 129 -7.48 1.41 -3.04
N ILE A 130 -6.49 0.54 -3.06
CA ILE A 130 -6.55 -0.78 -3.70
C ILE A 130 -6.73 -1.81 -2.59
N ILE A 131 -7.66 -2.73 -2.79
CA ILE A 131 -7.88 -3.84 -1.87
C ILE A 131 -7.61 -5.14 -2.61
N SER A 132 -6.75 -5.98 -2.03
CA SER A 132 -6.64 -7.37 -2.40
C SER A 132 -7.00 -8.23 -1.21
N ARG A 133 -7.45 -9.44 -1.47
CA ARG A 133 -7.91 -10.33 -0.40
C ARG A 133 -7.63 -11.78 -0.75
N GLU A 134 -7.60 -12.60 0.27
CA GLU A 134 -7.50 -14.05 0.12
C GLU A 134 -8.23 -14.77 1.24
N THR A 135 -8.62 -15.98 0.95
CA THR A 135 -9.17 -16.94 1.91
C THR A 135 -8.37 -18.23 1.77
N THR A 136 -8.62 -19.19 2.64
CA THR A 136 -7.99 -20.50 2.55
C THR A 136 -8.29 -21.17 1.20
N GLU A 137 -9.51 -21.01 0.68
CA GLU A 137 -9.93 -21.59 -0.60
C GLU A 137 -9.45 -20.80 -1.81
N LYS A 138 -9.22 -19.51 -1.64
CA LYS A 138 -8.78 -18.59 -2.71
C LYS A 138 -7.50 -17.89 -2.28
N PRO A 139 -6.35 -18.55 -2.41
CA PRO A 139 -5.07 -17.94 -2.08
C PRO A 139 -4.75 -16.79 -3.04
N LEU A 140 -3.82 -15.95 -2.65
CA LEU A 140 -3.37 -14.81 -3.44
C LEU A 140 -2.86 -15.28 -4.82
N ASN A 141 -3.32 -14.60 -5.85
CA ASN A 141 -2.94 -14.87 -7.23
C ASN A 141 -2.16 -13.68 -7.79
N VAL A 142 -0.94 -13.93 -8.26
CA VAL A 142 -0.07 -12.90 -8.84
C VAL A 142 -0.74 -12.16 -10.01
N LYS A 143 -1.49 -12.88 -10.84
CA LYS A 143 -2.21 -12.27 -11.97
C LYS A 143 -3.24 -11.24 -11.51
N THR A 144 -3.92 -11.51 -10.40
CA THR A 144 -4.87 -10.56 -9.81
C THR A 144 -4.14 -9.30 -9.32
N ILE A 145 -2.99 -9.48 -8.68
CA ILE A 145 -2.17 -8.35 -8.23
C ILE A 145 -1.72 -7.51 -9.43
N GLN A 146 -1.25 -8.15 -10.50
CA GLN A 146 -0.86 -7.46 -11.72
C GLN A 146 -2.01 -6.65 -12.33
N LYS A 147 -3.22 -7.24 -12.39
CA LYS A 147 -4.41 -6.54 -12.91
C LYS A 147 -4.78 -5.32 -12.08
N LEU A 148 -4.75 -5.44 -10.76
CA LEU A 148 -5.02 -4.32 -9.86
C LEU A 148 -3.99 -3.20 -10.05
N ALA A 149 -2.72 -3.56 -10.13
CA ALA A 149 -1.65 -2.59 -10.35
C ALA A 149 -1.77 -1.90 -11.72
N GLU A 150 -2.09 -2.64 -12.77
CA GLU A 150 -2.33 -2.06 -14.10
C GLU A 150 -3.51 -1.07 -14.07
N GLU A 151 -4.60 -1.43 -13.44
CA GLU A 151 -5.82 -0.61 -13.41
C GLU A 151 -5.61 0.71 -12.67
N TYR A 152 -4.93 0.67 -11.53
CA TYR A 152 -4.88 1.83 -10.63
C TYR A 152 -3.53 2.55 -10.57
N LEU A 153 -2.45 1.93 -11.00
CA LEU A 153 -1.10 2.46 -10.77
C LEU A 153 -0.30 2.75 -12.05
N ARG A 154 -0.92 2.61 -13.20
CA ARG A 154 -0.30 2.91 -14.49
C ARG A 154 -1.12 3.83 -15.38
#